data_3df6c61a250f4af2272278ef2ded3745
#
_entry.id   3df6c61a250f4af2272278ef2ded3745
#
_cell.length_a   1.000
_cell.length_b   1.000
_cell.length_c   1.000
_cell.angle_alpha   90.00
_cell.angle_beta   90.00
_cell.angle_gamma   90.00
#
_symmetry.space_group_name_H-M   'P 1'
#
loop_
_entity.id
_entity.type
_entity.pdbx_description
1 polymer ?
#
loop_
_entity_poly.entity_id
_entity_poly.type
_entity_poly.pdbx_seq_one_letter_code
_entity_poly.pdbx_strand_id
1 'polypeptide(L)'
;MPDHFLDYNTPMSDTWRLLITPPARGAWNMAVDEALLEGAGRGESLPTLRLYAWDPPCLSLGYAQPFADVDTARLGGHGWDVVRRPTGGRAILHTDELTYSITAPLDEPRVAGGVLESYNRLATALLKAVQLLDMPVEMTEGPTHGGNGASGPVCFEVPSAYEITVDGKKLIGSAQARRKGGVLQHGTLPLTGDLARITESLVFADDTARARAAVSLLQRATTVEMALGHEVSAESANQAFVTAFQSELGLSFQHGELSASEISRAEQLVREKYAYPSWTERV
;
A
#
# COMPACT_ATOMS: atom_id res chain seq x y z
N MET A 1 20.23 -40.76 20.51
CA MET A 1 19.88 -39.43 20.00
C MET A 1 19.11 -39.65 18.72
N PRO A 2 17.78 -39.47 18.67
CA PRO A 2 17.09 -39.51 17.38
C PRO A 2 17.25 -38.16 16.69
N ASP A 3 17.80 -38.23 15.46
CA ASP A 3 17.85 -37.10 14.52
C ASP A 3 16.43 -36.70 14.15
N HIS A 4 16.02 -35.50 14.59
CA HIS A 4 14.85 -34.84 14.04
C HIS A 4 15.20 -34.33 12.65
N PHE A 5 14.99 -35.18 11.63
CA PHE A 5 14.87 -34.73 10.26
C PHE A 5 13.59 -33.87 10.18
N LEU A 6 13.78 -32.60 10.01
CA LEU A 6 12.69 -31.68 9.63
C LEU A 6 12.17 -32.15 8.28
N ASP A 7 10.93 -32.57 8.26
CA ASP A 7 10.21 -33.04 7.07
C ASP A 7 9.94 -31.84 6.16
N TYR A 8 10.83 -31.61 5.17
CA TYR A 8 10.75 -30.53 4.18
C TYR A 8 9.59 -30.68 3.18
N ASN A 9 8.65 -31.60 3.41
CA ASN A 9 7.62 -31.99 2.47
C ASN A 9 6.19 -31.69 2.95
N THR A 10 6.00 -30.77 3.88
CA THR A 10 4.64 -30.27 4.14
C THR A 10 4.26 -29.37 2.96
N PRO A 11 3.23 -29.70 2.15
CA PRO A 11 2.79 -28.81 1.09
C PRO A 11 2.41 -27.47 1.74
N MET A 12 3.06 -26.39 1.30
CA MET A 12 2.72 -25.05 1.76
C MET A 12 1.24 -24.82 1.45
N SER A 13 0.49 -24.37 2.45
CA SER A 13 -0.94 -24.15 2.32
C SER A 13 -1.20 -23.02 1.33
N ASP A 14 -2.04 -23.28 0.32
CA ASP A 14 -2.55 -22.23 -0.57
C ASP A 14 -3.59 -21.34 0.14
N THR A 15 -3.79 -21.54 1.44
CA THR A 15 -4.75 -20.79 2.25
C THR A 15 -4.08 -19.57 2.86
N TRP A 16 -4.60 -18.39 2.51
CA TRP A 16 -4.25 -17.14 3.12
C TRP A 16 -5.39 -16.62 3.99
N ARG A 17 -5.08 -15.76 4.94
CA ARG A 17 -6.10 -15.05 5.70
C ARG A 17 -6.54 -13.79 4.94
N LEU A 18 -7.86 -13.54 4.91
CA LEU A 18 -8.44 -12.31 4.42
C LEU A 18 -8.95 -11.48 5.60
N LEU A 19 -8.45 -10.25 5.70
CA LEU A 19 -8.93 -9.24 6.65
C LEU A 19 -9.55 -8.08 5.86
N ILE A 20 -10.82 -7.76 6.13
CA ILE A 20 -11.45 -6.52 5.67
C ILE A 20 -11.70 -5.71 6.94
N THR A 21 -10.92 -4.65 7.13
CA THR A 21 -10.97 -3.86 8.38
C THR A 21 -11.62 -2.50 8.13
N PRO A 22 -12.36 -1.97 9.13
CA PRO A 22 -12.97 -0.65 9.01
C PRO A 22 -11.93 0.44 8.78
N PRO A 23 -12.35 1.61 8.22
CA PRO A 23 -11.49 2.78 8.13
C PRO A 23 -10.91 3.14 9.49
N ALA A 24 -9.63 3.52 9.52
CA ALA A 24 -8.93 3.84 10.75
C ALA A 24 -7.83 4.90 10.53
N ARG A 25 -7.35 5.47 11.64
CA ARG A 25 -6.26 6.44 11.65
C ARG A 25 -4.96 5.87 11.07
N GLY A 26 -4.14 6.75 10.49
CA GLY A 26 -2.88 6.37 9.86
C GLY A 26 -1.93 5.60 10.78
N ALA A 27 -1.77 6.05 12.02
CA ALA A 27 -0.93 5.36 13.01
C ALA A 27 -1.41 3.93 13.29
N TRP A 28 -2.73 3.70 13.37
CA TRP A 28 -3.30 2.37 13.56
C TRP A 28 -3.10 1.48 12.33
N ASN A 29 -3.40 1.97 11.13
CA ASN A 29 -3.26 1.21 9.91
C ASN A 29 -1.82 0.71 9.70
N MET A 30 -0.82 1.57 9.93
CA MET A 30 0.59 1.20 9.83
C MET A 30 1.03 0.26 10.96
N ALA A 31 0.49 0.43 12.16
CA ALA A 31 0.77 -0.46 13.28
C ALA A 31 0.22 -1.88 13.06
N VAL A 32 -0.98 -1.99 12.51
CA VAL A 32 -1.57 -3.29 12.14
C VAL A 32 -0.74 -3.97 11.07
N ASP A 33 -0.38 -3.27 9.98
CA ASP A 33 0.44 -3.85 8.92
C ASP A 33 1.80 -4.35 9.46
N GLU A 34 2.44 -3.64 10.39
CA GLU A 34 3.69 -4.10 11.00
C GLU A 34 3.48 -5.26 11.98
N ALA A 35 2.40 -5.27 12.76
CA ALA A 35 2.08 -6.39 13.66
C ALA A 35 1.84 -7.69 12.88
N LEU A 36 1.09 -7.59 11.76
CA LEU A 36 0.86 -8.72 10.84
C LEU A 36 2.18 -9.20 10.20
N LEU A 37 3.04 -8.26 9.77
CA LEU A 37 4.34 -8.58 9.21
C LEU A 37 5.22 -9.33 10.24
N GLU A 38 5.26 -8.89 11.49
CA GLU A 38 6.00 -9.54 12.56
C GLU A 38 5.49 -10.95 12.83
N GLY A 39 4.16 -11.13 12.88
CA GLY A 39 3.53 -12.44 13.09
C GLY A 39 3.83 -13.41 11.94
N ALA A 40 3.67 -12.96 10.70
CA ALA A 40 3.99 -13.75 9.51
C ALA A 40 5.47 -14.15 9.48
N GLY A 41 6.38 -13.20 9.76
CA GLY A 41 7.82 -13.47 9.76
C GLY A 41 8.29 -14.44 10.86
N ARG A 42 7.51 -14.61 11.94
CA ARG A 42 7.75 -15.62 12.99
C ARG A 42 7.01 -16.93 12.75
N GLY A 43 6.21 -17.03 11.67
CA GLY A 43 5.37 -18.20 11.41
C GLY A 43 4.19 -18.37 12.39
N GLU A 44 3.79 -17.28 13.06
CA GLU A 44 2.70 -17.28 14.04
C GLU A 44 1.33 -17.00 13.41
N SER A 45 1.31 -16.52 12.18
CA SER A 45 0.09 -16.22 11.43
C SER A 45 0.19 -16.68 9.97
N LEU A 46 -0.97 -16.98 9.37
CA LEU A 46 -1.05 -17.24 7.93
C LEU A 46 -0.61 -16.01 7.14
N PRO A 47 -0.10 -16.19 5.90
CA PRO A 47 0.00 -15.10 4.95
C PRO A 47 -1.35 -14.40 4.85
N THR A 48 -1.35 -13.07 4.80
CA THR A 48 -2.56 -12.28 4.96
C THR A 48 -2.69 -11.26 3.83
N LEU A 49 -3.87 -11.21 3.19
CA LEU A 49 -4.36 -10.06 2.44
C LEU A 49 -5.26 -9.24 3.35
N ARG A 50 -4.94 -7.96 3.55
CA ARG A 50 -5.77 -7.02 4.29
C ARG A 50 -6.24 -5.92 3.35
N LEU A 51 -7.56 -5.62 3.38
CA LEU A 51 -8.21 -4.54 2.65
C LEU A 51 -8.75 -3.53 3.66
N TYR A 52 -8.47 -2.24 3.46
CA TYR A 52 -8.83 -1.20 4.43
C TYR A 52 -8.90 0.20 3.80
N ALA A 53 -9.36 1.15 4.59
CA ALA A 53 -9.42 2.57 4.25
C ALA A 53 -8.91 3.44 5.42
N TRP A 54 -8.96 4.76 5.29
CA TRP A 54 -8.39 5.71 6.21
C TRP A 54 -9.46 6.69 6.70
N ASP A 55 -9.49 6.93 8.00
CA ASP A 55 -10.34 7.94 8.64
C ASP A 55 -9.66 8.45 9.92
N PRO A 56 -9.35 9.76 10.00
CA PRO A 56 -9.48 10.77 8.96
C PRO A 56 -8.54 10.54 7.76
N PRO A 57 -8.67 11.33 6.67
CA PRO A 57 -7.67 11.35 5.60
C PRO A 57 -6.26 11.49 6.15
N CYS A 58 -5.29 10.80 5.55
CA CYS A 58 -3.96 10.70 6.11
C CYS A 58 -2.86 10.83 5.05
N LEU A 59 -1.90 11.73 5.28
CA LEU A 59 -0.68 11.78 4.48
C LEU A 59 0.31 10.72 4.96
N SER A 60 0.61 9.71 4.14
CA SER A 60 1.66 8.75 4.45
C SER A 60 2.98 9.14 3.77
N LEU A 61 4.03 9.32 4.56
CA LEU A 61 5.39 9.56 4.08
C LEU A 61 6.11 8.24 3.81
N GLY A 62 6.93 8.21 2.76
CA GLY A 62 7.87 7.11 2.56
C GLY A 62 8.93 7.04 3.65
N TYR A 63 9.53 5.86 3.82
CA TYR A 63 10.50 5.57 4.90
C TYR A 63 11.63 6.60 5.04
N ALA A 64 12.19 7.07 3.92
CA ALA A 64 13.31 8.01 3.87
C ALA A 64 12.90 9.42 3.38
N GLN A 65 11.61 9.70 3.26
CA GLN A 65 11.15 11.01 2.79
C GLN A 65 11.32 12.06 3.89
N PRO A 66 11.89 13.25 3.59
CA PRO A 66 12.00 14.33 4.58
C PRO A 66 10.65 14.76 5.14
N PHE A 67 10.57 14.96 6.46
CA PHE A 67 9.36 15.53 7.07
C PHE A 67 9.16 17.01 6.71
N ALA A 68 10.26 17.68 6.36
CA ALA A 68 10.22 19.06 5.87
C ALA A 68 9.40 19.25 4.59
N ASP A 69 9.07 18.15 3.87
CA ASP A 69 8.15 18.20 2.73
C ASP A 69 6.68 18.45 3.17
N VAL A 70 6.34 18.29 4.46
CA VAL A 70 4.96 18.36 4.97
C VAL A 70 4.59 19.79 5.36
N ASP A 71 3.52 20.31 4.80
CA ASP A 71 2.87 21.55 5.29
C ASP A 71 1.95 21.21 6.46
N THR A 72 2.52 21.19 7.66
CA THR A 72 1.79 20.82 8.88
C THR A 72 0.65 21.76 9.23
N ALA A 73 0.76 23.04 8.85
CA ALA A 73 -0.28 24.02 9.10
C ALA A 73 -1.53 23.77 8.23
N ARG A 74 -1.32 23.53 6.92
CA ARG A 74 -2.42 23.19 6.00
C ARG A 74 -3.03 21.85 6.35
N LEU A 75 -2.19 20.83 6.60
CA LEU A 75 -2.63 19.50 6.98
C LEU A 75 -3.51 19.54 8.24
N GLY A 76 -3.09 20.26 9.27
CA GLY A 76 -3.89 20.48 10.49
C GLY A 76 -5.16 21.27 10.24
N GLY A 77 -5.14 22.27 9.34
CA GLY A 77 -6.31 23.05 8.93
C GLY A 77 -7.39 22.20 8.25
N HIS A 78 -7.01 21.13 7.56
CA HIS A 78 -7.93 20.15 6.97
C HIS A 78 -8.36 19.05 7.96
N GLY A 79 -7.76 18.96 9.14
CA GLY A 79 -8.00 17.85 10.07
C GLY A 79 -7.44 16.52 9.61
N TRP A 80 -6.43 16.52 8.73
CA TRP A 80 -5.80 15.31 8.20
C TRP A 80 -4.67 14.82 9.10
N ASP A 81 -4.51 13.50 9.15
CA ASP A 81 -3.39 12.86 9.86
C ASP A 81 -2.12 12.83 9.00
N VAL A 82 -0.98 12.61 9.66
CA VAL A 82 0.28 12.24 9.00
C VAL A 82 0.90 11.02 9.67
N VAL A 83 1.46 10.11 8.86
CA VAL A 83 2.17 8.94 9.35
C VAL A 83 3.37 8.64 8.45
N ARG A 84 4.42 8.04 8.99
CA ARG A 84 5.52 7.49 8.19
C ARG A 84 5.35 5.99 8.06
N ARG A 85 5.23 5.50 6.83
CA ARG A 85 5.12 4.07 6.57
C ARG A 85 6.50 3.36 6.60
N PRO A 86 6.53 2.03 6.86
CA PRO A 86 7.78 1.27 6.91
C PRO A 86 8.38 0.96 5.53
N THR A 87 7.67 1.25 4.45
CA THR A 87 8.06 1.07 3.06
C THR A 87 8.60 2.35 2.45
N GLY A 88 9.32 2.21 1.34
CA GLY A 88 9.85 3.36 0.60
C GLY A 88 8.79 4.13 -0.21
N GLY A 89 9.28 4.91 -1.17
CA GLY A 89 8.46 5.73 -2.06
C GLY A 89 8.23 7.15 -1.56
N ARG A 90 7.37 7.90 -2.25
CA ARG A 90 6.99 9.29 -1.95
C ARG A 90 5.63 9.36 -1.26
N ALA A 91 5.26 10.55 -0.80
CA ALA A 91 4.00 10.78 -0.08
C ALA A 91 2.76 10.38 -0.89
N ILE A 92 1.77 9.87 -0.17
CA ILE A 92 0.41 9.61 -0.66
C ILE A 92 -0.55 10.22 0.35
N LEU A 93 -1.54 10.97 -0.13
CA LEU A 93 -2.68 11.39 0.67
C LEU A 93 -3.80 10.37 0.47
N HIS A 94 -4.05 9.60 1.50
CA HIS A 94 -5.08 8.57 1.54
C HIS A 94 -6.43 9.21 1.88
N THR A 95 -7.40 9.06 0.97
CA THR A 95 -8.74 9.63 1.08
C THR A 95 -9.79 8.63 0.56
N ASP A 96 -10.23 8.79 -0.68
CA ASP A 96 -11.34 8.03 -1.30
C ASP A 96 -10.79 6.84 -2.10
N GLU A 97 -10.22 5.88 -1.39
CA GLU A 97 -9.47 4.78 -1.99
C GLU A 97 -9.71 3.44 -1.31
N LEU A 98 -9.35 2.37 -1.99
CA LEU A 98 -9.06 1.08 -1.38
C LEU A 98 -7.57 0.95 -1.17
N THR A 99 -7.14 0.75 0.08
CA THR A 99 -5.78 0.32 0.40
C THR A 99 -5.74 -1.19 0.62
N TYR A 100 -4.75 -1.87 0.03
CA TYR A 100 -4.45 -3.26 0.31
C TYR A 100 -3.09 -3.40 0.99
N SER A 101 -2.93 -4.41 1.83
CA SER A 101 -1.62 -4.88 2.28
C SER A 101 -1.53 -6.41 2.25
N ILE A 102 -0.33 -6.88 1.94
CA ILE A 102 0.05 -8.29 1.93
C ILE A 102 1.17 -8.47 2.93
N THR A 103 0.99 -9.38 3.87
CA THR A 103 2.04 -9.80 4.80
C THR A 103 2.23 -11.30 4.72
N ALA A 104 3.47 -11.75 4.54
CA ALA A 104 3.80 -13.16 4.39
C ALA A 104 5.23 -13.43 4.86
N PRO A 105 5.60 -14.67 5.24
CA PRO A 105 6.98 -15.05 5.47
C PRO A 105 7.79 -14.99 4.16
N LEU A 106 9.13 -14.86 4.26
CA LEU A 106 10.00 -14.65 3.09
C LEU A 106 10.01 -15.82 2.11
N ASP A 107 9.69 -17.01 2.57
CA ASP A 107 9.65 -18.28 1.80
C ASP A 107 8.27 -18.60 1.21
N GLU A 108 7.24 -17.80 1.50
CA GLU A 108 5.92 -17.95 0.85
C GLU A 108 6.05 -17.80 -0.68
N PRO A 109 5.64 -18.79 -1.49
CA PRO A 109 5.92 -18.83 -2.93
C PRO A 109 5.50 -17.58 -3.71
N ARG A 110 4.40 -16.93 -3.31
CA ARG A 110 3.88 -15.72 -4.00
C ARG A 110 4.74 -14.48 -3.74
N VAL A 111 5.53 -14.48 -2.66
CA VAL A 111 6.43 -13.36 -2.32
C VAL A 111 7.90 -13.77 -2.25
N ALA A 112 8.24 -15.04 -2.44
CA ALA A 112 9.63 -15.52 -2.43
C ALA A 112 10.46 -14.92 -3.56
N GLY A 113 11.79 -14.99 -3.44
CA GLY A 113 12.75 -14.43 -4.40
C GLY A 113 13.06 -12.95 -4.14
N GLY A 114 13.51 -12.23 -5.16
CA GLY A 114 13.83 -10.79 -5.08
C GLY A 114 12.60 -9.89 -4.97
N VAL A 115 12.83 -8.62 -4.63
CA VAL A 115 11.74 -7.62 -4.56
C VAL A 115 11.00 -7.53 -5.89
N LEU A 116 11.72 -7.45 -7.00
CA LEU A 116 11.12 -7.30 -8.33
C LEU A 116 10.31 -8.53 -8.74
N GLU A 117 10.83 -9.73 -8.47
CA GLU A 117 10.15 -10.99 -8.82
C GLU A 117 8.83 -11.15 -8.06
N SER A 118 8.84 -10.89 -6.75
CA SER A 118 7.61 -10.96 -5.95
C SER A 118 6.64 -9.84 -6.31
N TYR A 119 7.14 -8.65 -6.58
CA TYR A 119 6.31 -7.53 -7.03
C TYR A 119 5.56 -7.87 -8.32
N ASN A 120 6.25 -8.47 -9.30
CA ASN A 120 5.65 -8.88 -10.58
C ASN A 120 4.57 -9.94 -10.40
N ARG A 121 4.81 -10.95 -9.55
CA ARG A 121 3.79 -11.96 -9.25
C ARG A 121 2.53 -11.36 -8.63
N LEU A 122 2.69 -10.44 -7.68
CA LEU A 122 1.56 -9.78 -7.07
C LEU A 122 0.86 -8.79 -8.02
N ALA A 123 1.61 -8.18 -8.95
CA ALA A 123 1.07 -7.27 -9.94
C ALA A 123 0.08 -7.94 -10.90
N THR A 124 0.22 -9.24 -11.18
CA THR A 124 -0.77 -9.97 -12.01
C THR A 124 -2.15 -9.99 -11.35
N ALA A 125 -2.20 -10.23 -10.04
CA ALA A 125 -3.45 -10.21 -9.29
C ALA A 125 -4.03 -8.79 -9.19
N LEU A 126 -3.19 -7.77 -9.02
CA LEU A 126 -3.65 -6.38 -9.00
C LEU A 126 -4.20 -5.95 -10.37
N LEU A 127 -3.53 -6.33 -11.46
CA LEU A 127 -4.01 -6.10 -12.82
C LEU A 127 -5.37 -6.76 -13.05
N LYS A 128 -5.49 -8.02 -12.65
CA LYS A 128 -6.76 -8.75 -12.75
C LYS A 128 -7.87 -8.11 -11.93
N ALA A 129 -7.56 -7.61 -10.73
CA ALA A 129 -8.54 -6.95 -9.86
C ALA A 129 -9.16 -5.72 -10.56
N VAL A 130 -8.34 -4.88 -11.18
CA VAL A 130 -8.86 -3.69 -11.88
C VAL A 130 -9.53 -4.06 -13.21
N GLN A 131 -9.13 -5.13 -13.89
CA GLN A 131 -9.86 -5.68 -15.05
C GLN A 131 -11.27 -6.17 -14.67
N LEU A 132 -11.44 -6.75 -13.49
CA LEU A 132 -12.74 -7.17 -12.97
C LEU A 132 -13.66 -5.98 -12.60
N LEU A 133 -13.12 -4.77 -12.57
CA LEU A 133 -13.85 -3.51 -12.44
C LEU A 133 -14.10 -2.85 -13.81
N ASP A 134 -13.97 -3.60 -14.90
CA ASP A 134 -14.13 -3.14 -16.30
C ASP A 134 -13.13 -2.02 -16.71
N MET A 135 -12.01 -1.91 -16.00
CA MET A 135 -10.97 -0.93 -16.32
C MET A 135 -10.18 -1.33 -17.56
N PRO A 136 -9.98 -0.44 -18.52
CA PRO A 136 -9.13 -0.65 -19.71
C PRO A 136 -7.65 -0.48 -19.33
N VAL A 137 -7.13 -1.38 -18.48
CA VAL A 137 -5.78 -1.27 -17.92
C VAL A 137 -4.73 -1.98 -18.74
N GLU A 138 -3.55 -1.40 -18.76
CA GLU A 138 -2.33 -1.99 -19.30
C GLU A 138 -1.27 -2.12 -18.19
N MET A 139 -0.46 -3.17 -18.26
CA MET A 139 0.75 -3.28 -17.47
C MET A 139 1.91 -2.76 -18.33
N THR A 140 2.43 -1.60 -17.96
CA THR A 140 3.55 -0.99 -18.68
C THR A 140 4.85 -1.31 -17.93
N GLU A 141 5.85 -1.83 -18.66
CA GLU A 141 7.21 -1.87 -18.13
C GLU A 141 7.71 -0.43 -17.96
N GLY A 142 7.83 0.01 -16.72
CA GLY A 142 8.45 1.30 -16.42
C GLY A 142 9.94 1.28 -16.75
N PRO A 143 10.59 2.45 -16.89
CA PRO A 143 12.01 2.51 -17.14
C PRO A 143 12.78 1.82 -16.02
N THR A 144 13.59 0.83 -16.36
CA THR A 144 14.37 -0.03 -15.44
C THR A 144 15.50 0.70 -14.70
N HIS A 145 15.68 1.99 -14.97
CA HIS A 145 16.67 2.83 -14.30
C HIS A 145 15.96 3.98 -13.60
N GLY A 146 16.22 4.14 -12.31
CA GLY A 146 15.87 5.33 -11.56
C GLY A 146 16.44 6.56 -12.25
N GLY A 147 15.65 7.13 -13.14
CA GLY A 147 15.99 8.39 -13.78
C GLY A 147 16.06 9.47 -12.70
N ASN A 148 17.20 10.16 -12.61
CA ASN A 148 17.44 11.33 -11.76
C ASN A 148 16.56 12.54 -12.13
N GLY A 149 15.32 12.33 -12.58
CA GLY A 149 14.48 13.36 -13.18
C GLY A 149 13.22 13.75 -12.42
N ALA A 150 12.75 12.96 -11.46
CA ALA A 150 11.57 13.30 -10.68
C ALA A 150 11.99 13.69 -9.26
N SER A 151 12.24 14.96 -9.01
CA SER A 151 12.63 15.51 -7.70
C SER A 151 11.43 15.90 -6.82
N GLY A 152 10.20 15.53 -7.21
CA GLY A 152 8.99 15.91 -6.49
C GLY A 152 8.70 15.04 -5.26
N PRO A 153 7.95 15.57 -4.26
CA PRO A 153 7.60 14.85 -3.02
C PRO A 153 6.45 13.84 -3.19
N VAL A 154 5.80 13.76 -4.35
CA VAL A 154 4.58 12.96 -4.60
C VAL A 154 4.90 11.59 -5.21
N CYS A 155 4.28 10.51 -4.69
CA CYS A 155 4.55 9.11 -5.09
C CYS A 155 4.18 8.81 -6.56
N PHE A 156 3.08 9.35 -7.04
CA PHE A 156 2.60 9.09 -8.41
C PHE A 156 3.45 9.77 -9.49
N GLU A 157 4.43 10.58 -9.12
CA GLU A 157 5.36 11.22 -10.05
C GLU A 157 6.63 10.40 -10.35
N VAL A 158 6.88 9.33 -9.57
CA VAL A 158 8.08 8.49 -9.74
C VAL A 158 7.70 7.17 -10.41
N PRO A 159 8.22 6.86 -11.61
CA PRO A 159 7.99 5.58 -12.27
C PRO A 159 8.51 4.41 -11.40
N SER A 160 7.75 3.33 -11.31
CA SER A 160 8.18 2.05 -10.78
C SER A 160 8.44 1.06 -11.92
N ALA A 161 9.15 -0.03 -11.64
CA ALA A 161 9.54 -1.00 -12.69
C ALA A 161 8.34 -1.65 -13.40
N TYR A 162 7.18 -1.69 -12.76
CA TYR A 162 5.91 -2.15 -13.33
C TYR A 162 4.78 -1.28 -12.76
N GLU A 163 4.06 -0.62 -13.64
CA GLU A 163 2.95 0.26 -13.28
C GLU A 163 1.66 -0.24 -13.91
N ILE A 164 0.59 -0.26 -13.10
CA ILE A 164 -0.77 -0.47 -13.63
C ILE A 164 -1.28 0.91 -14.03
N THR A 165 -1.48 1.07 -15.32
CA THR A 165 -1.85 2.35 -15.92
C THR A 165 -3.14 2.25 -16.74
N VAL A 166 -3.83 3.37 -16.88
CA VAL A 166 -4.95 3.59 -17.81
C VAL A 166 -4.63 4.82 -18.62
N ASP A 167 -4.61 4.69 -19.94
CA ASP A 167 -4.25 5.78 -20.87
C ASP A 167 -2.92 6.47 -20.50
N GLY A 168 -1.93 5.68 -20.09
CA GLY A 168 -0.62 6.16 -19.65
C GLY A 168 -0.60 6.86 -18.29
N LYS A 169 -1.71 6.90 -17.56
CA LYS A 169 -1.80 7.45 -16.21
C LYS A 169 -1.76 6.33 -15.16
N LYS A 170 -0.95 6.52 -14.15
CA LYS A 170 -0.83 5.58 -13.03
C LYS A 170 -2.13 5.46 -12.25
N LEU A 171 -2.60 4.22 -12.05
CA LEU A 171 -3.80 3.90 -11.29
C LEU A 171 -3.47 3.33 -9.91
N ILE A 172 -2.54 2.38 -9.82
CA ILE A 172 -2.14 1.76 -8.54
C ILE A 172 -0.71 2.15 -8.20
N GLY A 173 -0.50 2.61 -6.98
CA GLY A 173 0.81 2.78 -6.37
C GLY A 173 1.07 1.71 -5.32
N SER A 174 2.21 1.00 -5.40
CA SER A 174 2.58 -0.01 -4.42
C SER A 174 4.01 0.17 -3.94
N ALA A 175 4.28 -0.26 -2.70
CA ALA A 175 5.61 -0.28 -2.12
C ALA A 175 5.80 -1.54 -1.30
N GLN A 176 7.03 -2.08 -1.31
CA GLN A 176 7.36 -3.31 -0.60
C GLN A 176 8.51 -3.07 0.39
N ALA A 177 8.47 -3.75 1.53
CA ALA A 177 9.55 -3.86 2.49
C ALA A 177 9.76 -5.31 2.89
N ARG A 178 11.03 -5.71 3.02
CA ARG A 178 11.44 -7.03 3.50
C ARG A 178 12.18 -6.85 4.81
N ARG A 179 11.57 -7.25 5.89
CA ARG A 179 12.12 -7.10 7.24
C ARG A 179 11.41 -8.01 8.24
N LYS A 180 11.97 -8.19 9.41
CA LYS A 180 11.35 -9.00 10.48
C LYS A 180 11.05 -10.45 10.06
N GLY A 181 11.82 -11.01 9.12
CA GLY A 181 11.57 -12.36 8.60
C GLY A 181 10.44 -12.47 7.58
N GLY A 182 9.81 -11.37 7.21
CA GLY A 182 8.66 -11.34 6.31
C GLY A 182 8.72 -10.28 5.21
N VAL A 183 7.70 -10.29 4.39
CA VAL A 183 7.41 -9.32 3.33
C VAL A 183 6.16 -8.54 3.71
N LEU A 184 6.22 -7.22 3.61
CA LEU A 184 5.08 -6.34 3.57
C LEU A 184 5.05 -5.65 2.19
N GLN A 185 4.00 -5.87 1.41
CA GLN A 185 3.67 -5.03 0.27
C GLN A 185 2.31 -4.40 0.50
N HIS A 186 2.24 -3.09 0.36
CA HIS A 186 0.97 -2.39 0.39
C HIS A 186 0.87 -1.39 -0.76
N GLY A 187 -0.35 -1.02 -1.09
CA GLY A 187 -0.63 -0.07 -2.17
C GLY A 187 -2.05 0.44 -2.11
N THR A 188 -2.33 1.41 -2.98
CA THR A 188 -3.62 2.09 -3.01
C THR A 188 -4.19 2.09 -4.42
N LEU A 189 -5.49 1.85 -4.52
CA LEU A 189 -6.34 2.06 -5.67
C LEU A 189 -7.26 3.25 -5.40
N PRO A 190 -6.97 4.45 -5.92
CA PRO A 190 -7.86 5.59 -5.81
C PRO A 190 -9.20 5.29 -6.52
N LEU A 191 -10.30 5.29 -5.77
CA LEU A 191 -11.63 5.00 -6.33
C LEU A 191 -12.25 6.25 -6.92
N THR A 192 -12.26 7.33 -6.15
CA THR A 192 -12.93 8.58 -6.54
C THR A 192 -12.12 9.81 -6.10
N GLY A 193 -12.68 10.99 -6.30
CA GLY A 193 -12.21 12.25 -5.74
C GLY A 193 -11.05 12.89 -6.46
N ASP A 194 -10.55 13.99 -5.91
CA ASP A 194 -9.48 14.79 -6.50
C ASP A 194 -8.11 14.40 -5.95
N LEU A 195 -7.28 13.79 -6.76
CA LEU A 195 -5.90 13.42 -6.40
C LEU A 195 -5.01 14.65 -6.12
N ALA A 196 -5.36 15.82 -6.68
CA ALA A 196 -4.58 17.04 -6.47
C ALA A 196 -4.65 17.56 -5.05
N ARG A 197 -5.60 17.09 -4.22
CA ARG A 197 -5.69 17.41 -2.77
C ARG A 197 -4.38 17.16 -2.02
N ILE A 198 -3.54 16.22 -2.46
CA ILE A 198 -2.23 15.98 -1.83
C ILE A 198 -1.35 17.23 -1.83
N THR A 199 -1.49 18.14 -2.80
CA THR A 199 -0.69 19.36 -2.86
C THR A 199 -1.01 20.31 -1.71
N GLU A 200 -2.18 20.17 -1.07
CA GLU A 200 -2.55 20.95 0.12
C GLU A 200 -1.87 20.44 1.41
N SER A 201 -1.23 19.28 1.36
CA SER A 201 -0.50 18.71 2.50
C SER A 201 1.03 18.83 2.38
N LEU A 202 1.53 19.41 1.29
CA LEU A 202 2.96 19.49 0.98
C LEU A 202 3.45 20.94 0.85
N VAL A 203 4.73 21.14 1.18
CA VAL A 203 5.40 22.44 1.05
C VAL A 203 5.76 22.71 -0.40
N PHE A 204 5.43 23.89 -0.89
CA PHE A 204 5.84 24.43 -2.19
C PHE A 204 6.41 25.83 -2.01
N ALA A 205 7.24 26.28 -2.97
CA ALA A 205 7.85 27.59 -2.93
C ALA A 205 6.82 28.74 -2.93
N ASP A 206 5.73 28.53 -3.66
CA ASP A 206 4.60 29.47 -3.78
C ASP A 206 3.34 28.74 -4.30
N ASP A 207 2.21 29.44 -4.34
CA ASP A 207 0.95 28.90 -4.83
C ASP A 207 0.98 28.58 -6.34
N THR A 208 1.82 29.25 -7.11
CA THR A 208 2.02 28.93 -8.53
C THR A 208 2.73 27.60 -8.71
N ALA A 209 3.73 27.31 -7.88
CA ALA A 209 4.41 26.02 -7.86
C ALA A 209 3.45 24.88 -7.43
N ARG A 210 2.61 25.12 -6.43
CA ARG A 210 1.55 24.21 -5.97
C ARG A 210 0.57 23.89 -7.09
N ALA A 211 0.04 24.91 -7.77
CA ALA A 211 -0.89 24.73 -8.88
C ALA A 211 -0.27 23.94 -10.05
N ARG A 212 1.01 24.20 -10.39
CA ARG A 212 1.72 23.41 -11.39
C ARG A 212 1.89 21.97 -11.00
N ALA A 213 2.19 21.67 -9.73
CA ALA A 213 2.29 20.32 -9.20
C ALA A 213 0.95 19.57 -9.30
N ALA A 214 -0.16 20.24 -8.95
CA ALA A 214 -1.50 19.69 -9.09
C ALA A 214 -1.82 19.29 -10.56
N VAL A 215 -1.57 20.19 -11.51
CA VAL A 215 -1.76 19.90 -12.94
C VAL A 215 -0.86 18.74 -13.40
N SER A 216 0.42 18.75 -13.02
CA SER A 216 1.37 17.69 -13.36
C SER A 216 0.93 16.33 -12.84
N LEU A 217 0.42 16.28 -11.60
CA LEU A 217 -0.09 15.05 -10.99
C LEU A 217 -1.28 14.48 -11.77
N LEU A 218 -2.28 15.30 -12.09
CA LEU A 218 -3.48 14.89 -12.82
C LEU A 218 -3.20 14.45 -14.28
N GLN A 219 -2.06 14.85 -14.84
CA GLN A 219 -1.58 14.33 -16.13
C GLN A 219 -0.99 12.92 -16.03
N ARG A 220 -0.54 12.49 -14.85
CA ARG A 220 0.21 11.26 -14.64
C ARG A 220 -0.52 10.22 -13.79
N ALA A 221 -1.59 10.60 -13.11
CA ALA A 221 -2.38 9.73 -12.25
C ALA A 221 -3.87 9.87 -12.55
N THR A 222 -4.62 8.81 -12.22
CA THR A 222 -6.07 8.76 -12.42
C THR A 222 -6.73 8.01 -11.27
N THR A 223 -8.05 8.16 -11.13
CA THR A 223 -8.90 7.34 -10.26
C THR A 223 -9.73 6.38 -11.10
N VAL A 224 -10.34 5.39 -10.44
CA VAL A 224 -11.29 4.48 -11.10
C VAL A 224 -12.44 5.27 -11.72
N GLU A 225 -13.04 6.19 -10.95
CA GLU A 225 -14.14 7.04 -11.41
C GLU A 225 -13.76 7.87 -12.65
N MET A 226 -12.58 8.52 -12.63
CA MET A 226 -12.12 9.33 -13.77
C MET A 226 -11.94 8.49 -15.04
N ALA A 227 -11.52 7.25 -14.91
CA ALA A 227 -11.26 6.37 -16.04
C ALA A 227 -12.53 5.70 -16.58
N LEU A 228 -13.50 5.36 -15.70
CA LEU A 228 -14.76 4.70 -16.09
C LEU A 228 -15.87 5.69 -16.38
N GLY A 229 -15.79 6.93 -15.86
CA GLY A 229 -16.87 7.91 -15.93
C GLY A 229 -18.01 7.67 -14.92
N HIS A 230 -17.83 6.75 -13.96
CA HIS A 230 -18.78 6.48 -12.89
C HIS A 230 -18.06 5.94 -11.64
N GLU A 231 -18.68 6.07 -10.49
CA GLU A 231 -18.16 5.56 -9.22
C GLU A 231 -18.23 4.03 -9.14
N VAL A 232 -17.21 3.44 -8.48
CA VAL A 232 -17.17 2.04 -8.08
C VAL A 232 -17.16 1.98 -6.56
N SER A 233 -18.04 1.15 -5.99
CA SER A 233 -18.12 1.03 -4.53
C SER A 233 -16.89 0.32 -3.95
N ALA A 234 -16.56 0.65 -2.69
CA ALA A 234 -15.49 -0.05 -1.96
C ALA A 234 -15.78 -1.56 -1.83
N GLU A 235 -17.05 -1.96 -1.73
CA GLU A 235 -17.44 -3.37 -1.69
C GLU A 235 -17.12 -4.08 -3.01
N SER A 236 -17.46 -3.47 -4.15
CA SER A 236 -17.13 -4.01 -5.48
C SER A 236 -15.62 -4.11 -5.68
N ALA A 237 -14.86 -3.10 -5.23
CA ALA A 237 -13.40 -3.12 -5.30
C ALA A 237 -12.81 -4.22 -4.40
N ASN A 238 -13.29 -4.38 -3.16
CA ASN A 238 -12.89 -5.47 -2.27
C ASN A 238 -13.13 -6.84 -2.91
N GLN A 239 -14.34 -7.06 -3.49
CA GLN A 239 -14.68 -8.33 -4.13
C GLN A 239 -13.80 -8.61 -5.35
N ALA A 240 -13.49 -7.60 -6.16
CA ALA A 240 -12.59 -7.73 -7.30
C ALA A 240 -11.18 -8.14 -6.86
N PHE A 241 -10.64 -7.53 -5.80
CA PHE A 241 -9.33 -7.90 -5.24
C PHE A 241 -9.32 -9.35 -4.74
N VAL A 242 -10.32 -9.74 -3.94
CA VAL A 242 -10.43 -11.11 -3.43
C VAL A 242 -10.47 -12.12 -4.57
N THR A 243 -11.34 -11.91 -5.55
CA THR A 243 -11.50 -12.79 -6.71
C THR A 243 -10.21 -12.89 -7.53
N ALA A 244 -9.56 -11.76 -7.79
CA ALA A 244 -8.33 -11.70 -8.56
C ALA A 244 -7.17 -12.43 -7.87
N PHE A 245 -6.98 -12.20 -6.57
CA PHE A 245 -5.92 -12.87 -5.81
C PHE A 245 -6.15 -14.38 -5.74
N GLN A 246 -7.40 -14.83 -5.62
CA GLN A 246 -7.73 -16.24 -5.70
C GLN A 246 -7.38 -16.86 -7.06
N SER A 247 -7.83 -16.23 -8.15
CA SER A 247 -7.65 -16.79 -9.49
C SER A 247 -6.20 -16.74 -9.98
N GLU A 248 -5.52 -15.60 -9.79
CA GLU A 248 -4.18 -15.39 -10.36
C GLU A 248 -3.06 -16.02 -9.53
N LEU A 249 -3.23 -16.10 -8.21
CA LEU A 249 -2.22 -16.63 -7.31
C LEU A 249 -2.54 -18.04 -6.81
N GLY A 250 -3.66 -18.64 -7.22
CA GLY A 250 -4.09 -19.98 -6.80
C GLY A 250 -4.34 -20.04 -5.29
N LEU A 251 -4.95 -19.00 -4.71
CA LEU A 251 -5.19 -18.91 -3.27
C LEU A 251 -6.62 -19.30 -2.89
N SER A 252 -6.76 -19.83 -1.69
CA SER A 252 -8.03 -19.86 -0.97
C SER A 252 -7.95 -18.90 0.23
N PHE A 253 -9.04 -18.21 0.55
CA PHE A 253 -9.07 -17.30 1.67
C PHE A 253 -9.88 -17.85 2.84
N GLN A 254 -9.26 -17.79 4.03
CA GLN A 254 -9.96 -17.91 5.29
C GLN A 254 -10.27 -16.49 5.78
N HIS A 255 -11.55 -16.14 5.84
CA HIS A 255 -11.98 -14.89 6.45
C HIS A 255 -11.65 -14.90 7.93
N GLY A 256 -11.14 -13.79 8.45
CA GLY A 256 -10.76 -13.66 9.85
C GLY A 256 -10.82 -12.24 10.36
N GLU A 257 -10.46 -12.11 11.62
CA GLU A 257 -10.29 -10.84 12.32
C GLU A 257 -8.87 -10.77 12.89
N LEU A 258 -8.47 -9.59 13.37
CA LEU A 258 -7.21 -9.45 14.11
C LEU A 258 -7.30 -10.26 15.40
N SER A 259 -6.29 -11.07 15.69
CA SER A 259 -6.18 -11.79 16.95
C SER A 259 -5.89 -10.82 18.12
N ALA A 260 -6.17 -11.24 19.33
CA ALA A 260 -5.87 -10.43 20.52
C ALA A 260 -4.38 -10.05 20.64
N SER A 261 -3.48 -10.95 20.22
CA SER A 261 -2.03 -10.67 20.19
C SER A 261 -1.65 -9.64 19.13
N GLU A 262 -2.25 -9.69 17.94
CA GLU A 262 -2.03 -8.70 16.87
C GLU A 262 -2.57 -7.32 17.27
N ILE A 263 -3.75 -7.26 17.89
CA ILE A 263 -4.33 -6.02 18.42
C ILE A 263 -3.40 -5.43 19.49
N SER A 264 -3.00 -6.22 20.49
CA SER A 264 -2.09 -5.76 21.54
C SER A 264 -0.75 -5.27 20.99
N ARG A 265 -0.21 -5.97 19.98
CA ARG A 265 1.04 -5.55 19.32
C ARG A 265 0.85 -4.28 18.51
N ALA A 266 -0.25 -4.13 17.78
CA ALA A 266 -0.56 -2.92 17.05
C ALA A 266 -0.73 -1.71 18.00
N GLU A 267 -1.44 -1.86 19.12
CA GLU A 267 -1.56 -0.82 20.14
C GLU A 267 -0.19 -0.40 20.71
N GLN A 268 0.69 -1.36 20.97
CA GLN A 268 2.06 -1.07 21.39
C GLN A 268 2.80 -0.27 20.32
N LEU A 269 2.73 -0.69 19.05
CA LEU A 269 3.37 -0.01 17.91
C LEU A 269 2.81 1.41 17.69
N VAL A 270 1.51 1.63 17.94
CA VAL A 270 0.95 2.99 17.93
C VAL A 270 1.64 3.85 18.97
N ARG A 271 1.70 3.39 20.23
CA ARG A 271 2.27 4.18 21.34
C ARG A 271 3.77 4.41 21.19
N GLU A 272 4.52 3.42 20.74
CA GLU A 272 5.99 3.45 20.74
C GLU A 272 6.60 3.96 19.42
N LYS A 273 5.80 3.97 18.33
CA LYS A 273 6.33 4.26 17.00
C LYS A 273 5.41 5.17 16.19
N TYR A 274 4.25 4.68 15.76
CA TYR A 274 3.50 5.33 14.69
C TYR A 274 2.77 6.61 15.09
N ALA A 275 2.37 6.77 16.35
CA ALA A 275 1.88 8.02 16.90
C ALA A 275 2.99 8.88 17.56
N TYR A 276 4.25 8.42 17.51
CA TYR A 276 5.35 9.12 18.17
C TYR A 276 6.11 10.00 17.17
N PRO A 277 6.26 11.33 17.43
CA PRO A 277 6.89 12.28 16.50
C PRO A 277 8.27 11.83 16.02
N SER A 278 9.09 11.26 16.92
CA SER A 278 10.46 10.81 16.57
C SER A 278 10.51 9.75 15.47
N TRP A 279 9.42 9.04 15.20
CA TRP A 279 9.31 8.15 14.04
C TRP A 279 8.85 8.89 12.80
N THR A 280 7.79 9.69 12.89
CA THR A 280 7.20 10.38 11.74
C THR A 280 8.11 11.50 11.23
N GLU A 281 8.78 12.22 12.14
CA GLU A 281 9.60 13.41 11.86
C GLU A 281 11.10 13.12 11.77
N ARG A 282 11.52 11.88 11.81
CA ARG A 282 12.92 11.43 11.98
C ARG A 282 13.89 11.79 10.84
N VAL A 283 13.41 12.21 9.67
CA VAL A 283 14.21 12.52 8.47
C VAL A 283 13.87 13.91 7.99
#